data_52715bfba86111f24affc28d448f4400
#
_entry.id   52715bfba86111f24affc28d448f4400
#
_cell.length_a   1.000
_cell.length_b   1.000
_cell.length_c   1.000
_cell.angle_alpha   90.00
_cell.angle_beta   90.00
_cell.angle_gamma   90.00
#
_symmetry.space_group_name_H-M   'P 1'
#
loop_
_entity.id
_entity.type
_entity.pdbx_description
1 polymer ?
#
loop_
_entity_poly.entity_id
_entity_poly.type
_entity_poly.pdbx_seq_one_letter_code
_entity_poly.pdbx_strand_id
1 'polypeptide(L)'
;NSGLPADMRDLTKEQKSTLGKLQAEARKIAKRKMMKFKGEGNGVVVDGTGGSIKAMEKLVNEFKDKGYDVSMLFVDTSLEVALERNKARKERSLLDKIVERNHAAVQGNKDGFKKMFGNRFMEVNTDNLKQEDPMPNKLVNQMGDFVSGYENRRLDAEEFALEGADILEQGGTFDFSEFNKVVEGQTAPLFNKALKLQDKFG
;
A
#
# COMPACT_ATOMS: atom_id res chain seq x y z
N ASN A 1 -13.51 -8.81 -25.79
CA ASN A 1 -14.64 -9.55 -25.17
C ASN A 1 -14.12 -10.90 -24.69
N SER A 2 -14.07 -11.13 -23.38
CA SER A 2 -13.45 -12.34 -22.78
C SER A 2 -14.29 -13.62 -22.98
N GLY A 3 -15.55 -13.50 -23.40
CA GLY A 3 -16.50 -14.60 -23.46
C GLY A 3 -16.89 -15.18 -22.08
N LEU A 4 -16.50 -14.52 -20.99
CA LEU A 4 -16.83 -14.91 -19.64
C LEU A 4 -18.17 -14.29 -19.21
N PRO A 5 -19.02 -15.01 -18.45
CA PRO A 5 -20.23 -14.43 -17.89
C PRO A 5 -19.89 -13.41 -16.79
N ALA A 6 -20.80 -12.47 -16.55
CA ALA A 6 -20.67 -11.50 -15.47
C ALA A 6 -20.70 -12.18 -14.08
N ASP A 7 -21.55 -13.20 -13.92
CA ASP A 7 -21.61 -14.03 -12.71
C ASP A 7 -20.54 -15.13 -12.78
N MET A 8 -19.65 -15.15 -11.80
CA MET A 8 -18.53 -16.09 -11.75
C MET A 8 -18.77 -17.30 -10.82
N ARG A 9 -19.97 -17.44 -10.26
CA ARG A 9 -20.29 -18.54 -9.34
C ARG A 9 -20.33 -19.89 -10.05
N ASP A 10 -20.87 -19.93 -11.28
CA ASP A 10 -21.13 -21.15 -12.04
C ASP A 10 -20.32 -21.24 -13.34
N LEU A 11 -19.03 -20.95 -13.26
CA LEU A 11 -18.13 -21.06 -14.41
C LEU A 11 -17.90 -22.53 -14.79
N THR A 12 -17.95 -22.83 -16.09
CA THR A 12 -17.50 -24.11 -16.62
C THR A 12 -15.99 -24.29 -16.42
N LYS A 13 -15.52 -25.52 -16.60
CA LYS A 13 -14.08 -25.83 -16.50
C LYS A 13 -13.23 -25.04 -17.51
N GLU A 14 -13.75 -24.86 -18.73
CA GLU A 14 -13.11 -24.08 -19.80
C GLU A 14 -13.07 -22.58 -19.46
N GLN A 15 -14.19 -22.04 -18.95
CA GLN A 15 -14.27 -20.65 -18.50
C GLN A 15 -13.32 -20.36 -17.33
N LYS A 16 -13.19 -21.30 -16.36
CA LYS A 16 -12.20 -21.20 -15.27
C LYS A 16 -10.77 -21.17 -15.81
N SER A 17 -10.46 -22.00 -16.80
CA SER A 17 -9.15 -22.01 -17.45
C SER A 17 -8.86 -20.70 -18.16
N THR A 18 -9.81 -20.17 -18.92
CA THR A 18 -9.72 -18.89 -19.62
C THR A 18 -9.52 -17.73 -18.63
N LEU A 19 -10.32 -17.68 -17.56
CA LEU A 19 -10.19 -16.71 -16.49
C LEU A 19 -8.78 -16.72 -15.87
N GLY A 20 -8.27 -17.93 -15.59
CA GLY A 20 -6.91 -18.09 -15.02
C GLY A 20 -5.83 -17.53 -15.93
N LYS A 21 -5.91 -17.74 -17.25
CA LYS A 21 -4.97 -17.18 -18.24
C LYS A 21 -5.06 -15.66 -18.28
N LEU A 22 -6.27 -15.10 -18.36
CA LEU A 22 -6.49 -13.65 -18.38
C LEU A 22 -5.98 -12.98 -17.10
N GLN A 23 -6.22 -13.58 -15.93
CA GLN A 23 -5.71 -13.09 -14.66
C GLN A 23 -4.17 -13.12 -14.61
N ALA A 24 -3.55 -14.17 -15.14
CA ALA A 24 -2.10 -14.26 -15.19
C ALA A 24 -1.47 -13.17 -16.09
N GLU A 25 -2.10 -12.88 -17.24
CA GLU A 25 -1.66 -11.78 -18.11
C GLU A 25 -1.88 -10.42 -17.48
N ALA A 26 -3.04 -10.18 -16.89
CA ALA A 26 -3.34 -8.93 -16.19
C ALA A 26 -2.32 -8.65 -15.06
N ARG A 27 -1.95 -9.69 -14.28
CA ARG A 27 -0.89 -9.58 -13.25
C ARG A 27 0.47 -9.21 -13.84
N LYS A 28 0.85 -9.76 -14.99
CA LYS A 28 2.11 -9.41 -15.67
C LYS A 28 2.11 -7.95 -16.12
N ILE A 29 0.98 -7.47 -16.66
CA ILE A 29 0.83 -6.08 -17.10
C ILE A 29 0.88 -5.14 -15.88
N ALA A 30 0.13 -5.44 -14.83
CA ALA A 30 0.12 -4.66 -13.60
C ALA A 30 1.52 -4.58 -12.97
N LYS A 31 2.23 -5.71 -12.91
CA LYS A 31 3.60 -5.75 -12.38
C LYS A 31 4.55 -4.89 -13.22
N ARG A 32 4.47 -4.94 -14.56
CA ARG A 32 5.30 -4.10 -15.44
C ARG A 32 5.02 -2.60 -15.23
N LYS A 33 3.74 -2.21 -15.15
CA LYS A 33 3.36 -0.81 -14.86
C LYS A 33 3.89 -0.36 -13.51
N MET A 34 3.67 -1.16 -12.47
CA MET A 34 4.17 -0.88 -11.13
C MET A 34 5.70 -0.70 -11.11
N MET A 35 6.43 -1.59 -11.79
CA MET A 35 7.90 -1.49 -11.88
C MET A 35 8.36 -0.22 -12.62
N LYS A 36 7.63 0.21 -13.65
CA LYS A 36 7.90 1.47 -14.34
C LYS A 36 7.72 2.66 -13.40
N PHE A 37 6.55 2.81 -12.79
CA PHE A 37 6.26 3.92 -11.87
C PHE A 37 7.22 3.96 -10.69
N LYS A 38 7.56 2.79 -10.14
CA LYS A 38 8.57 2.65 -9.09
C LYS A 38 9.96 3.12 -9.54
N GLY A 39 10.35 2.86 -10.80
CA GLY A 39 11.62 3.34 -11.35
C GLY A 39 11.65 4.84 -11.59
N GLU A 40 10.50 5.48 -11.77
CA GLU A 40 10.33 6.91 -11.95
C GLU A 40 10.18 7.70 -10.63
N GLY A 41 10.18 7.01 -9.47
CA GLY A 41 9.99 7.64 -8.16
C GLY A 41 8.55 8.11 -7.86
N ASN A 42 7.58 7.68 -8.67
CA ASN A 42 6.18 8.05 -8.47
C ASN A 42 5.56 7.34 -7.26
N GLY A 43 4.63 8.02 -6.59
CA GLY A 43 3.79 7.37 -5.57
C GLY A 43 2.97 6.21 -6.16
N VAL A 44 2.86 5.10 -5.43
CA VAL A 44 2.17 3.90 -5.89
C VAL A 44 1.17 3.44 -4.85
N VAL A 45 -0.08 3.28 -5.25
CA VAL A 45 -1.11 2.60 -4.46
C VAL A 45 -1.30 1.19 -5.00
N VAL A 46 -1.14 0.19 -4.13
CA VAL A 46 -1.35 -1.21 -4.48
C VAL A 46 -2.63 -1.71 -3.82
N ASP A 47 -3.66 -1.94 -4.63
CA ASP A 47 -4.89 -2.60 -4.17
C ASP A 47 -4.69 -4.12 -4.12
N GLY A 48 -4.96 -4.70 -2.97
CA GLY A 48 -4.80 -6.13 -2.73
C GLY A 48 -5.66 -6.67 -1.60
N THR A 49 -5.90 -7.97 -1.61
CA THR A 49 -6.76 -8.62 -0.62
C THR A 49 -6.09 -8.89 0.73
N GLY A 50 -4.76 -8.77 0.85
CA GLY A 50 -4.05 -9.08 2.09
C GLY A 50 -4.08 -10.57 2.51
N GLY A 51 -4.46 -11.48 1.62
CA GLY A 51 -4.62 -12.92 1.94
C GLY A 51 -3.30 -13.67 2.19
N SER A 52 -2.13 -13.08 1.96
CA SER A 52 -0.82 -13.71 2.17
C SER A 52 0.18 -12.74 2.76
N ILE A 53 0.56 -12.99 4.00
CA ILE A 53 1.55 -12.17 4.70
C ILE A 53 2.94 -12.25 4.02
N LYS A 54 3.35 -13.43 3.57
CA LYS A 54 4.63 -13.61 2.85
C LYS A 54 4.69 -12.83 1.54
N ALA A 55 3.57 -12.78 0.79
CA ALA A 55 3.52 -12.01 -0.44
C ALA A 55 3.57 -10.51 -0.16
N MET A 56 2.92 -10.06 0.91
CA MET A 56 2.96 -8.66 1.36
C MET A 56 4.36 -8.28 1.83
N GLU A 57 5.00 -9.09 2.67
CA GLU A 57 6.36 -8.87 3.14
C GLU A 57 7.35 -8.72 1.97
N LYS A 58 7.27 -9.63 0.99
CA LYS A 58 8.08 -9.53 -0.21
C LYS A 58 7.85 -8.22 -0.97
N LEU A 59 6.58 -7.83 -1.15
CA LEU A 59 6.22 -6.59 -1.83
C LEU A 59 6.75 -5.37 -1.08
N VAL A 60 6.56 -5.33 0.24
CA VAL A 60 7.07 -4.25 1.11
C VAL A 60 8.59 -4.13 0.99
N ASN A 61 9.32 -5.24 1.07
CA ASN A 61 10.77 -5.23 0.94
C ASN A 61 11.21 -4.76 -0.45
N GLU A 62 10.55 -5.22 -1.53
CA GLU A 62 10.81 -4.75 -2.90
C GLU A 62 10.62 -3.22 -3.05
N PHE A 63 9.72 -2.60 -2.30
CA PHE A 63 9.53 -1.14 -2.30
C PHE A 63 10.56 -0.45 -1.41
N LYS A 64 10.81 -0.95 -0.20
CA LYS A 64 11.82 -0.41 0.72
C LYS A 64 13.23 -0.43 0.14
N ASP A 65 13.62 -1.51 -0.56
CA ASP A 65 14.90 -1.62 -1.27
C ASP A 65 15.10 -0.56 -2.36
N LYS A 66 14.00 0.06 -2.81
CA LYS A 66 14.02 1.17 -3.76
C LYS A 66 13.81 2.53 -3.09
N GLY A 67 13.84 2.55 -1.77
CA GLY A 67 13.72 3.77 -1.01
C GLY A 67 12.30 4.29 -0.85
N TYR A 68 11.30 3.46 -1.08
CA TYR A 68 9.92 3.83 -0.79
C TYR A 68 9.63 3.70 0.69
N ASP A 69 8.92 4.66 1.18
CA ASP A 69 8.23 4.55 2.42
C ASP A 69 6.89 3.84 2.18
N VAL A 70 6.54 2.87 3.02
CA VAL A 70 5.42 1.98 2.77
C VAL A 70 4.46 2.00 3.93
N SER A 71 3.20 2.33 3.65
CA SER A 71 2.12 2.32 4.62
C SER A 71 1.01 1.35 4.21
N MET A 72 0.20 0.96 5.15
CA MET A 72 -0.95 0.10 4.92
C MET A 72 -2.23 0.74 5.42
N LEU A 73 -3.19 0.88 4.52
CA LEU A 73 -4.59 1.11 4.87
C LEU A 73 -5.30 -0.24 4.85
N PHE A 74 -5.63 -0.75 6.03
CA PHE A 74 -6.35 -2.01 6.20
C PHE A 74 -7.85 -1.72 6.30
N VAL A 75 -8.58 -2.05 5.23
CA VAL A 75 -10.03 -1.92 5.19
C VAL A 75 -10.65 -3.18 5.78
N ASP A 76 -11.19 -3.04 6.98
CA ASP A 76 -11.79 -4.13 7.73
C ASP A 76 -13.31 -4.17 7.54
N THR A 77 -13.85 -5.38 7.57
CA THR A 77 -15.29 -5.64 7.57
C THR A 77 -15.57 -6.99 8.22
N SER A 78 -16.72 -7.15 8.86
CA SER A 78 -17.15 -8.45 9.38
C SER A 78 -17.43 -9.45 8.26
N LEU A 79 -17.36 -10.73 8.56
CA LEU A 79 -17.68 -11.78 7.61
C LEU A 79 -19.12 -11.68 7.12
N GLU A 80 -20.03 -11.33 8.02
CA GLU A 80 -21.46 -11.19 7.70
C GLU A 80 -21.65 -10.10 6.63
N VAL A 81 -21.11 -8.91 6.84
CA VAL A 81 -21.18 -7.78 5.91
C VAL A 81 -20.46 -8.11 4.60
N ALA A 82 -19.31 -8.81 4.65
CA ALA A 82 -18.61 -9.23 3.45
C ALA A 82 -19.45 -10.19 2.59
N LEU A 83 -20.16 -11.14 3.20
CA LEU A 83 -21.06 -12.06 2.54
C LEU A 83 -22.30 -11.35 1.96
N GLU A 84 -22.90 -10.43 2.73
CA GLU A 84 -24.01 -9.60 2.28
C GLU A 84 -23.62 -8.78 1.04
N ARG A 85 -22.50 -8.06 1.12
CA ARG A 85 -21.98 -7.28 0.00
C ARG A 85 -21.65 -8.13 -1.23
N ASN A 86 -21.12 -9.36 -1.00
CA ASN A 86 -20.86 -10.30 -2.09
C ASN A 86 -22.15 -10.75 -2.79
N LYS A 87 -23.22 -11.01 -2.02
CA LYS A 87 -24.54 -11.38 -2.56
C LYS A 87 -25.20 -10.24 -3.33
N ALA A 88 -25.04 -9.01 -2.86
CA ALA A 88 -25.57 -7.81 -3.51
C ALA A 88 -24.88 -7.46 -4.84
N ARG A 89 -23.67 -7.98 -5.08
CA ARG A 89 -22.96 -7.73 -6.34
C ARG A 89 -23.69 -8.35 -7.53
N LYS A 90 -23.98 -7.54 -8.54
CA LYS A 90 -24.55 -8.00 -9.81
C LYS A 90 -23.53 -8.73 -10.68
N GLU A 91 -22.26 -8.37 -10.54
CA GLU A 91 -21.15 -8.92 -11.30
C GLU A 91 -20.02 -9.36 -10.37
N ARG A 92 -19.28 -10.36 -10.78
CA ARG A 92 -18.11 -10.90 -10.07
C ARG A 92 -18.40 -11.37 -8.63
N SER A 93 -19.64 -11.75 -8.33
CA SER A 93 -19.96 -12.41 -7.06
C SER A 93 -19.24 -13.76 -6.97
N LEU A 94 -18.78 -14.09 -5.78
CA LEU A 94 -18.03 -15.31 -5.49
C LEU A 94 -18.89 -16.29 -4.70
N LEU A 95 -18.53 -17.56 -4.71
CA LEU A 95 -19.10 -18.55 -3.79
C LEU A 95 -18.80 -18.17 -2.34
N ASP A 96 -19.78 -18.28 -1.44
CA ASP A 96 -19.64 -17.91 -0.03
C ASP A 96 -18.40 -18.52 0.63
N LYS A 97 -18.13 -19.82 0.37
CA LYS A 97 -16.91 -20.50 0.83
C LYS A 97 -15.60 -19.85 0.42
N ILE A 98 -15.58 -19.16 -0.73
CA ILE A 98 -14.39 -18.42 -1.18
C ILE A 98 -14.25 -17.13 -0.37
N VAL A 99 -15.36 -16.44 -0.11
CA VAL A 99 -15.39 -15.23 0.72
C VAL A 99 -14.95 -15.57 2.13
N GLU A 100 -15.54 -16.60 2.75
CA GLU A 100 -15.20 -17.07 4.09
C GLU A 100 -13.71 -17.39 4.24
N ARG A 101 -13.18 -18.20 3.32
CA ARG A 101 -11.76 -18.57 3.32
C ARG A 101 -10.84 -17.35 3.18
N ASN A 102 -11.17 -16.45 2.27
CA ASN A 102 -10.35 -15.26 2.04
C ASN A 102 -10.43 -14.30 3.23
N HIS A 103 -11.62 -14.11 3.79
CA HIS A 103 -11.83 -13.30 4.99
C HIS A 103 -11.02 -13.85 6.17
N ALA A 104 -11.11 -15.15 6.45
CA ALA A 104 -10.35 -15.80 7.50
C ALA A 104 -8.82 -15.64 7.32
N ALA A 105 -8.34 -15.78 6.08
CA ALA A 105 -6.93 -15.58 5.77
C ALA A 105 -6.47 -14.13 6.02
N VAL A 106 -7.28 -13.14 5.64
CA VAL A 106 -6.98 -11.72 5.85
C VAL A 106 -6.99 -11.37 7.34
N GLN A 107 -8.01 -11.82 8.08
CA GLN A 107 -8.10 -11.60 9.53
C GLN A 107 -6.94 -12.29 10.28
N GLY A 108 -6.56 -13.50 9.88
CA GLY A 108 -5.40 -14.19 10.46
C GLY A 108 -4.06 -13.48 10.20
N ASN A 109 -3.96 -12.65 9.17
CA ASN A 109 -2.76 -11.88 8.85
C ASN A 109 -2.71 -10.49 9.53
N LYS A 110 -3.82 -10.01 10.08
CA LYS A 110 -3.98 -8.63 10.60
C LYS A 110 -2.91 -8.23 11.60
N ASP A 111 -2.65 -9.08 12.61
CA ASP A 111 -1.63 -8.80 13.62
C ASP A 111 -0.21 -8.80 13.03
N GLY A 112 0.02 -9.65 12.03
CA GLY A 112 1.27 -9.63 11.28
C GLY A 112 1.46 -8.33 10.50
N PHE A 113 0.41 -7.79 9.91
CA PHE A 113 0.45 -6.49 9.24
C PHE A 113 0.66 -5.35 10.24
N LYS A 114 -0.02 -5.35 11.39
CA LYS A 114 0.22 -4.36 12.45
C LYS A 114 1.69 -4.34 12.89
N LYS A 115 2.31 -5.49 13.02
CA LYS A 115 3.75 -5.59 13.36
C LYS A 115 4.64 -5.11 12.20
N MET A 116 4.30 -5.45 10.96
CA MET A 116 5.09 -5.12 9.77
C MET A 116 5.12 -3.61 9.48
N PHE A 117 4.00 -2.92 9.67
CA PHE A 117 3.84 -1.52 9.34
C PHE A 117 3.94 -0.57 10.54
N GLY A 118 3.75 -1.08 11.77
CA GLY A 118 3.85 -0.28 13.00
C GLY A 118 2.93 0.94 12.98
N ASN A 119 3.48 2.13 13.19
CA ASN A 119 2.77 3.41 13.13
C ASN A 119 2.25 3.79 11.73
N ARG A 120 2.66 3.04 10.70
CA ARG A 120 2.22 3.19 9.31
C ARG A 120 1.10 2.24 8.93
N PHE A 121 0.46 1.65 9.91
CA PHE A 121 -0.73 0.83 9.76
C PHE A 121 -1.95 1.63 10.19
N MET A 122 -2.89 1.83 9.28
CA MET A 122 -4.19 2.41 9.57
C MET A 122 -5.28 1.38 9.32
N GLU A 123 -6.15 1.17 10.29
CA GLU A 123 -7.31 0.28 10.18
C GLU A 123 -8.59 1.10 10.06
N VAL A 124 -9.41 0.75 9.08
CA VAL A 124 -10.70 1.37 8.83
C VAL A 124 -11.78 0.30 8.82
N ASN A 125 -12.69 0.34 9.79
CA ASN A 125 -13.87 -0.53 9.78
C ASN A 125 -14.97 0.08 8.89
N THR A 126 -15.52 -0.76 8.02
CA THR A 126 -16.53 -0.34 7.04
C THR A 126 -17.89 -1.03 7.20
N ASP A 127 -18.14 -1.73 8.32
CA ASP A 127 -19.38 -2.48 8.53
C ASP A 127 -20.62 -1.59 8.43
N ASN A 128 -20.54 -0.38 8.95
CA ASN A 128 -21.66 0.57 8.95
C ASN A 128 -21.78 1.39 7.67
N LEU A 129 -20.93 1.13 6.66
CA LEU A 129 -20.96 1.83 5.37
C LEU A 129 -21.76 1.03 4.36
N LYS A 130 -22.81 1.62 3.81
CA LYS A 130 -23.48 1.05 2.63
C LYS A 130 -22.70 1.37 1.38
N GLN A 131 -22.72 0.47 0.40
CA GLN A 131 -21.98 0.63 -0.85
C GLN A 131 -22.38 1.89 -1.64
N GLU A 132 -23.62 2.35 -1.46
CA GLU A 132 -24.21 3.49 -2.16
C GLU A 132 -24.08 4.81 -1.38
N ASP A 133 -23.70 4.74 -0.11
CA ASP A 133 -23.56 5.93 0.73
C ASP A 133 -22.20 6.60 0.46
N PRO A 134 -22.14 7.94 0.45
CA PRO A 134 -20.86 8.63 0.42
C PRO A 134 -20.06 8.27 1.67
N MET A 135 -18.74 8.12 1.51
CA MET A 135 -17.87 7.86 2.65
C MET A 135 -17.98 8.99 3.68
N PRO A 136 -18.17 8.68 4.98
CA PRO A 136 -18.29 9.71 6.01
C PRO A 136 -17.10 10.65 6.02
N ASN A 137 -17.34 11.97 6.06
CA ASN A 137 -16.29 12.99 6.04
C ASN A 137 -15.21 12.77 7.11
N LYS A 138 -15.61 12.30 8.31
CA LYS A 138 -14.66 11.96 9.38
C LYS A 138 -13.65 10.92 8.92
N LEU A 139 -14.10 9.90 8.19
CA LEU A 139 -13.23 8.82 7.70
C LEU A 139 -12.35 9.31 6.56
N VAL A 140 -12.92 10.12 5.64
CA VAL A 140 -12.16 10.76 4.55
C VAL A 140 -11.04 11.64 5.13
N ASN A 141 -11.36 12.45 6.15
CA ASN A 141 -10.37 13.29 6.81
C ASN A 141 -9.28 12.46 7.50
N GLN A 142 -9.64 11.41 8.25
CA GLN A 142 -8.66 10.53 8.89
C GLN A 142 -7.73 9.86 7.88
N MET A 143 -8.25 9.42 6.74
CA MET A 143 -7.42 8.86 5.66
C MET A 143 -6.57 9.95 5.01
N GLY A 144 -7.12 11.13 4.81
CA GLY A 144 -6.41 12.30 4.30
C GLY A 144 -5.26 12.69 5.21
N ASP A 145 -5.49 12.81 6.51
CA ASP A 145 -4.47 13.11 7.52
C ASP A 145 -3.38 12.04 7.57
N PHE A 146 -3.75 10.76 7.43
CA PHE A 146 -2.79 9.66 7.38
C PHE A 146 -1.87 9.75 6.16
N VAL A 147 -2.41 10.08 4.98
CA VAL A 147 -1.66 10.26 3.74
C VAL A 147 -0.85 11.56 3.78
N SER A 148 -1.47 12.68 4.14
CA SER A 148 -0.84 14.01 4.16
C SER A 148 0.24 14.14 5.23
N GLY A 149 0.03 13.54 6.41
CA GLY A 149 1.06 13.48 7.46
C GLY A 149 2.32 12.74 7.01
N TYR A 150 2.21 11.98 5.95
CA TYR A 150 3.27 11.28 5.29
C TYR A 150 4.01 12.14 4.25
N GLU A 151 3.27 12.85 3.42
CA GLU A 151 3.83 13.77 2.41
C GLU A 151 4.53 14.95 3.09
N ASN A 152 3.94 15.52 4.13
CA ASN A 152 4.54 16.62 4.87
C ASN A 152 5.89 16.23 5.49
N ARG A 153 5.99 15.05 6.12
CA ARG A 153 7.27 14.57 6.65
C ARG A 153 8.33 14.36 5.58
N ARG A 154 7.93 13.99 4.38
CA ARG A 154 8.86 13.85 3.24
C ARG A 154 9.37 15.20 2.77
N LEU A 155 8.49 16.19 2.68
CA LEU A 155 8.84 17.56 2.30
C LEU A 155 9.78 18.18 3.35
N ASP A 156 9.44 18.04 4.63
CA ASP A 156 10.28 18.53 5.73
C ASP A 156 11.68 17.93 5.68
N ALA A 157 11.82 16.64 5.38
CA ALA A 157 13.11 15.98 5.26
C ALA A 157 13.88 16.39 3.99
N GLU A 158 13.20 16.64 2.88
CA GLU A 158 13.82 17.16 1.66
C GLU A 158 14.32 18.60 1.86
N GLU A 159 13.51 19.45 2.49
CA GLU A 159 13.87 20.84 2.81
C GLU A 159 15.05 20.89 3.76
N PHE A 160 15.02 20.10 4.85
CA PHE A 160 16.09 19.99 5.80
C PHE A 160 17.40 19.45 5.18
N ALA A 161 17.30 18.49 4.25
CA ALA A 161 18.46 17.98 3.52
C ALA A 161 19.08 19.02 2.58
N LEU A 162 18.26 19.86 1.95
CA LEU A 162 18.72 20.95 1.09
C LEU A 162 19.41 22.04 1.92
N GLU A 163 18.81 22.44 3.03
CA GLU A 163 19.40 23.41 3.97
C GLU A 163 20.74 22.92 4.48
N GLY A 164 20.84 21.64 4.89
CA GLY A 164 22.10 21.04 5.32
C GLY A 164 23.17 21.04 4.22
N ALA A 165 22.78 20.77 2.97
CA ALA A 165 23.68 20.82 1.82
C ALA A 165 24.25 22.25 1.62
N ASP A 166 23.38 23.28 1.68
CA ASP A 166 23.77 24.66 1.50
C ASP A 166 24.74 25.12 2.61
N ILE A 167 24.46 24.73 3.86
CA ILE A 167 25.35 25.03 5.01
C ILE A 167 26.75 24.43 4.81
N LEU A 168 26.79 23.14 4.40
CA LEU A 168 28.07 22.44 4.19
C LEU A 168 28.83 22.97 2.98
N GLU A 169 28.17 23.36 1.90
CA GLU A 169 28.82 23.98 0.72
C GLU A 169 29.41 25.37 1.04
N GLN A 170 28.85 26.07 2.03
CA GLN A 170 29.38 27.34 2.52
C GLN A 170 30.45 27.17 3.60
N GLY A 171 30.89 25.93 3.88
CA GLY A 171 31.94 25.63 4.90
C GLY A 171 31.42 25.66 6.33
N GLY A 172 30.11 25.64 6.55
CA GLY A 172 29.49 25.52 7.86
C GLY A 172 29.49 24.07 8.37
N THR A 173 28.98 23.86 9.58
CA THR A 173 28.76 22.53 10.17
C THR A 173 27.26 22.23 10.22
N PHE A 174 26.87 21.03 9.85
CA PHE A 174 25.48 20.56 9.87
C PHE A 174 25.32 19.43 10.89
N ASP A 175 24.27 19.50 11.72
CA ASP A 175 23.99 18.47 12.72
C ASP A 175 23.17 17.31 12.13
N PHE A 176 23.87 16.27 11.71
CA PHE A 176 23.26 15.06 11.19
C PHE A 176 22.42 14.28 12.23
N SER A 177 22.57 14.54 13.52
CA SER A 177 21.76 13.89 14.56
C SER A 177 20.32 14.38 14.51
N GLU A 178 20.09 15.63 14.22
CA GLU A 178 18.75 16.21 13.97
C GLU A 178 18.16 15.66 12.66
N PHE A 179 18.97 15.62 11.61
CA PHE A 179 18.56 15.03 10.35
C PHE A 179 18.09 13.59 10.51
N ASN A 180 18.82 12.77 11.27
CA ASN A 180 18.43 11.39 11.55
C ASN A 180 17.08 11.29 12.25
N LYS A 181 16.74 12.20 13.15
CA LYS A 181 15.41 12.24 13.81
C LYS A 181 14.30 12.60 12.82
N VAL A 182 14.55 13.53 11.90
CA VAL A 182 13.58 13.93 10.88
C VAL A 182 13.36 12.82 9.86
N VAL A 183 14.41 12.08 9.49
CA VAL A 183 14.36 10.98 8.51
C VAL A 183 14.12 9.61 9.13
N GLU A 184 14.06 9.50 10.45
CA GLU A 184 13.81 8.23 11.12
C GLU A 184 12.47 7.65 10.66
N GLY A 185 12.54 6.55 9.92
CA GLY A 185 11.38 5.93 9.27
C GLY A 185 11.04 6.50 7.88
N GLN A 186 11.85 7.39 7.32
CA GLN A 186 11.72 7.86 5.94
C GLN A 186 12.68 7.15 4.98
N THR A 187 12.51 7.38 3.70
CA THR A 187 13.01 6.54 2.62
C THR A 187 14.51 6.63 2.37
N ALA A 188 15.10 5.51 1.97
CA ALA A 188 16.49 5.34 1.60
C ALA A 188 17.07 6.35 0.58
N PRO A 189 16.34 6.97 -0.38
CA PRO A 189 16.94 7.99 -1.25
C PRO A 189 17.42 9.24 -0.52
N LEU A 190 16.65 9.72 0.46
CA LEU A 190 17.05 10.89 1.27
C LEU A 190 18.18 10.54 2.22
N PHE A 191 18.10 9.39 2.87
CA PHE A 191 19.16 8.86 3.71
C PHE A 191 20.47 8.66 2.92
N ASN A 192 20.40 8.08 1.72
CA ASN A 192 21.57 7.92 0.85
C ASN A 192 22.12 9.25 0.34
N LYS A 193 21.28 10.28 0.16
CA LYS A 193 21.72 11.63 -0.19
C LYS A 193 22.43 12.28 0.99
N ALA A 194 21.90 12.13 2.20
CA ALA A 194 22.53 12.60 3.43
C ALA A 194 23.88 11.90 3.70
N LEU A 195 23.96 10.58 3.56
CA LEU A 195 25.22 9.83 3.68
C LEU A 195 26.27 10.32 2.69
N LYS A 196 25.89 10.56 1.42
CA LYS A 196 26.80 11.12 0.40
C LYS A 196 27.28 12.51 0.76
N LEU A 197 26.45 13.34 1.38
CA LEU A 197 26.86 14.66 1.88
C LEU A 197 27.79 14.51 3.09
N GLN A 198 27.49 13.62 4.01
CA GLN A 198 28.38 13.30 5.13
C GLN A 198 29.74 12.79 4.67
N ASP A 199 29.78 11.86 3.69
CA ASP A 199 31.04 11.33 3.12
C ASP A 199 31.85 12.40 2.36
N LYS A 200 31.16 13.42 1.80
CA LYS A 200 31.80 14.50 1.03
C LYS A 200 32.38 15.62 1.91
N PHE A 201 31.76 15.91 3.05
CA PHE A 201 32.05 17.07 3.90
C PHE A 201 32.41 16.73 5.35
N GLY A 202 32.25 15.45 5.80
CA GLY A 202 32.63 14.97 7.13
C GLY A 202 34.02 14.40 7.11
#